data_5af9ebdcc27252550adb4f465bbf2cac
#
_entry.id   5af9ebdcc27252550adb4f465bbf2cac
#
_cell.length_a   1.000
_cell.length_b   1.000
_cell.length_c   1.000
_cell.angle_alpha   90.00
_cell.angle_beta   90.00
_cell.angle_gamma   90.00
#
_symmetry.space_group_name_H-M   'P 1'
#
loop_
_entity.id
_entity.type
_entity.pdbx_description
1 polymer ?
#
loop_
_entity_poly.entity_id
_entity_poly.type
_entity_poly.pdbx_seq_one_letter_code
_entity_poly.pdbx_strand_id
1 'polypeptide(L)'
;MNDTLHEKTVDRADLDMDQNTLTKKKNNEILFNTREAVLEDAGEDDATPEMSVEVRLNNPLLGLSSEQIESNVQEFVSTKGLENYHSEFLKGALVAQAQATGDYSSIPILTQEDHEILTKEKEHKWHQPFLLYWLAICCSVAAAIQGADESVINGAILFFPDQFGLHTDRCAYYENGIDGCTGPLKPEYQAKGWTDSKVASEISKNNWLIGLVSSAPYICCAFLGCWLTEPLNAVLGRRGTIFVASFVSFATCVWQGVTNTWWHMFIARFILGIGIGPKSATVPVYAAECSPPLIRGALVMQWQTWTAFGIMLGNAASLVLFKVSDPPHITGLNWRLMMGSACIPALFVMLQVYLCPESPRWLMKKGKYHQAMQSFLKMRSAPLLAARDM
;
A
#
# COMPACT_ATOMS: atom_id res chain seq x y z
N MET A 1 50.27 16.09 -22.13
CA MET A 1 49.64 16.41 -20.86
C MET A 1 48.27 15.71 -20.69
N ASN A 2 47.91 14.79 -21.62
CA ASN A 2 46.65 14.03 -21.58
C ASN A 2 46.82 12.55 -21.18
N ASP A 3 48.03 12.00 -21.13
CA ASP A 3 48.26 10.57 -20.85
C ASP A 3 48.33 10.23 -19.36
N THR A 4 48.63 11.19 -18.50
CA THR A 4 48.73 10.99 -17.04
C THR A 4 47.38 10.96 -16.30
N LEU A 5 46.27 11.40 -16.93
CA LEU A 5 44.95 11.37 -16.36
C LEU A 5 44.20 10.05 -16.62
N HIS A 6 44.56 9.35 -17.71
CA HIS A 6 43.95 8.04 -18.04
C HIS A 6 44.50 6.90 -17.18
N GLU A 7 45.78 6.94 -16.86
CA GLU A 7 46.43 5.90 -16.02
C GLU A 7 45.94 5.95 -14.56
N LYS A 8 45.67 7.14 -14.02
CA LYS A 8 45.13 7.29 -12.64
C LYS A 8 43.63 6.91 -12.49
N THR A 9 42.87 6.91 -13.57
CA THR A 9 41.45 6.52 -13.53
C THR A 9 41.27 5.00 -13.64
N VAL A 10 42.18 4.30 -14.36
CA VAL A 10 42.16 2.85 -14.47
C VAL A 10 42.56 2.20 -13.14
N ASP A 11 43.61 2.71 -12.46
CA ASP A 11 44.04 2.21 -11.14
C ASP A 11 42.97 2.39 -10.03
N ARG A 12 42.16 3.41 -10.13
CA ARG A 12 41.10 3.66 -9.15
C ARG A 12 39.87 2.76 -9.36
N ALA A 13 39.53 2.46 -10.60
CA ALA A 13 38.44 1.54 -10.96
C ALA A 13 38.80 0.07 -10.60
N ASP A 14 40.08 -0.32 -10.76
CA ASP A 14 40.54 -1.65 -10.37
C ASP A 14 40.64 -1.83 -8.85
N LEU A 15 41.00 -0.78 -8.10
CA LEU A 15 40.99 -0.78 -6.64
C LEU A 15 39.56 -0.84 -6.06
N ASP A 16 38.59 -0.16 -6.66
CA ASP A 16 37.18 -0.19 -6.23
C ASP A 16 36.51 -1.53 -6.58
N MET A 17 36.95 -2.22 -7.69
CA MET A 17 36.48 -3.56 -8.02
C MET A 17 37.04 -4.60 -7.05
N ASP A 18 38.28 -4.47 -6.61
CA ASP A 18 38.89 -5.42 -5.67
C ASP A 18 38.31 -5.25 -4.26
N GLN A 19 38.03 -4.03 -3.82
CA GLN A 19 37.34 -3.78 -2.55
C GLN A 19 35.89 -4.31 -2.52
N ASN A 20 35.13 -4.20 -3.61
CA ASN A 20 33.79 -4.76 -3.71
C ASN A 20 33.81 -6.31 -3.71
N THR A 21 34.82 -6.90 -4.33
CA THR A 21 35.02 -8.37 -4.37
C THR A 21 35.43 -8.88 -2.99
N LEU A 22 36.33 -8.18 -2.28
CA LEU A 22 36.73 -8.49 -0.92
C LEU A 22 35.57 -8.34 0.09
N THR A 23 34.77 -7.29 -0.05
CA THR A 23 33.56 -7.07 0.80
C THR A 23 32.51 -8.15 0.59
N LYS A 24 32.30 -8.56 -0.67
CA LYS A 24 31.39 -9.66 -1.02
C LYS A 24 31.89 -11.02 -0.49
N LYS A 25 33.20 -11.26 -0.53
CA LYS A 25 33.83 -12.46 0.00
C LYS A 25 33.74 -12.52 1.52
N LYS A 26 33.98 -11.39 2.20
CA LYS A 26 33.87 -11.24 3.66
C LYS A 26 32.43 -11.37 4.15
N ASN A 27 31.47 -10.82 3.41
CA ASN A 27 30.05 -11.01 3.73
C ASN A 27 29.58 -12.45 3.52
N ASN A 28 30.10 -13.15 2.51
CA ASN A 28 29.83 -14.57 2.29
C ASN A 28 30.48 -15.44 3.37
N GLU A 29 31.70 -15.12 3.84
CA GLU A 29 32.33 -15.80 4.97
C GLU A 29 31.59 -15.59 6.29
N ILE A 30 31.08 -14.34 6.54
CA ILE A 30 30.25 -14.06 7.73
C ILE A 30 28.94 -14.84 7.65
N LEU A 31 28.30 -14.91 6.47
CA LEU A 31 27.09 -15.69 6.25
C LEU A 31 27.35 -17.21 6.42
N PHE A 32 28.51 -17.69 5.96
CA PHE A 32 28.90 -19.09 6.09
C PHE A 32 29.20 -19.47 7.56
N ASN A 33 29.95 -18.63 8.28
CA ASN A 33 30.29 -18.88 9.69
C ASN A 33 29.05 -18.71 10.60
N THR A 34 28.11 -17.81 10.29
CA THR A 34 26.83 -17.72 10.99
C THR A 34 25.95 -18.94 10.72
N ARG A 35 26.07 -19.51 9.53
CA ARG A 35 25.38 -20.74 9.12
C ARG A 35 25.93 -21.98 9.81
N GLU A 36 27.27 -22.08 9.99
CA GLU A 36 27.93 -23.17 10.76
C GLU A 36 27.60 -23.06 12.26
N ALA A 37 27.65 -21.87 12.86
CA ALA A 37 27.32 -21.67 14.26
C ALA A 37 25.85 -22.01 14.60
N VAL A 38 24.91 -21.78 13.65
CA VAL A 38 23.51 -22.19 13.78
C VAL A 38 23.33 -23.71 13.60
N LEU A 39 24.24 -24.37 12.88
CA LEU A 39 24.24 -25.83 12.68
C LEU A 39 24.89 -26.57 13.87
N GLU A 40 25.87 -25.96 14.56
CA GLU A 40 26.50 -26.53 15.77
C GLU A 40 25.61 -26.45 17.02
N ASP A 41 24.69 -25.44 17.07
CA ASP A 41 23.74 -25.31 18.19
C ASP A 41 22.48 -26.20 18.04
N ALA A 42 22.30 -26.83 16.86
CA ALA A 42 21.31 -27.86 16.62
C ALA A 42 21.96 -29.23 16.84
N GLY A 43 21.93 -29.70 18.11
CA GLY A 43 22.54 -30.94 18.57
C GLY A 43 22.30 -32.14 17.63
N GLU A 44 23.36 -32.89 17.42
CA GLU A 44 23.45 -34.19 16.76
C GLU A 44 22.61 -35.24 17.52
N ASP A 45 21.29 -35.29 17.29
CA ASP A 45 20.54 -36.50 17.62
C ASP A 45 19.35 -36.65 16.66
N ASP A 46 19.34 -37.78 15.97
CA ASP A 46 18.35 -38.39 15.09
C ASP A 46 18.51 -38.17 13.57
N ALA A 47 19.01 -39.27 12.96
CA ALA A 47 19.12 -39.45 11.53
C ALA A 47 17.76 -39.52 10.82
N THR A 48 17.22 -38.34 10.47
CA THR A 48 16.20 -38.24 9.46
C THR A 48 16.83 -37.79 8.11
N PRO A 49 16.30 -38.21 6.95
CA PRO A 49 16.90 -37.91 5.67
C PRO A 49 17.08 -36.41 5.48
N GLU A 50 18.27 -36.01 5.02
CA GLU A 50 18.73 -34.62 4.83
C GLU A 50 17.70 -33.79 4.06
N MET A 51 16.81 -33.17 4.77
CA MET A 51 15.97 -32.10 4.25
C MET A 51 16.81 -30.83 4.19
N SER A 52 16.91 -30.20 3.01
CA SER A 52 17.75 -29.01 2.83
C SER A 52 17.45 -27.93 3.87
N VAL A 53 18.47 -27.25 4.36
CA VAL A 53 18.37 -26.15 5.33
C VAL A 53 17.38 -25.08 4.88
N GLU A 54 17.21 -24.89 3.56
CA GLU A 54 16.23 -23.98 2.98
C GLU A 54 14.77 -24.37 3.30
N VAL A 55 14.47 -25.66 3.36
CA VAL A 55 13.13 -26.17 3.66
C VAL A 55 12.82 -25.98 5.15
N ARG A 56 13.81 -26.17 6.04
CA ARG A 56 13.68 -25.90 7.48
C ARG A 56 13.49 -24.39 7.78
N LEU A 57 14.16 -23.51 7.06
CA LEU A 57 13.98 -22.05 7.18
C LEU A 57 12.59 -21.59 6.74
N ASN A 58 11.95 -22.32 5.83
CA ASN A 58 10.60 -22.00 5.34
C ASN A 58 9.47 -22.55 6.23
N ASN A 59 9.71 -23.65 6.94
CA ASN A 59 8.71 -24.23 7.86
C ASN A 59 9.40 -24.78 9.12
N PRO A 60 9.29 -24.08 10.26
CA PRO A 60 9.92 -24.48 11.52
C PRO A 60 9.40 -25.80 12.09
N LEU A 61 8.27 -26.31 11.61
CA LEU A 61 7.71 -27.59 12.06
C LEU A 61 8.31 -28.80 11.33
N LEU A 62 9.07 -28.56 10.25
CA LEU A 62 9.70 -29.65 9.50
C LEU A 62 10.83 -30.30 10.31
N GLY A 63 10.75 -31.63 10.42
CA GLY A 63 11.73 -32.45 11.17
C GLY A 63 11.39 -32.65 12.64
N LEU A 64 10.31 -32.08 13.18
CA LEU A 64 9.83 -32.38 14.53
C LEU A 64 9.09 -33.71 14.53
N SER A 65 9.23 -34.50 15.61
CA SER A 65 8.39 -35.67 15.83
C SER A 65 6.97 -35.27 16.19
N SER A 66 5.98 -36.16 15.98
CA SER A 66 4.60 -35.91 16.37
C SER A 66 4.46 -35.59 17.88
N GLU A 67 5.24 -36.24 18.72
CA GLU A 67 5.26 -36.00 20.17
C GLU A 67 5.81 -34.62 20.51
N GLN A 68 6.85 -34.16 19.81
CA GLN A 68 7.38 -32.80 19.96
C GLN A 68 6.37 -31.73 19.53
N ILE A 69 5.65 -31.96 18.43
CA ILE A 69 4.59 -31.06 17.97
C ILE A 69 3.47 -30.99 19.01
N GLU A 70 3.04 -32.12 19.55
CA GLU A 70 2.00 -32.18 20.59
C GLU A 70 2.42 -31.42 21.84
N SER A 71 3.68 -31.62 22.32
CA SER A 71 4.23 -30.88 23.46
C SER A 71 4.29 -29.38 23.21
N ASN A 72 4.75 -28.95 22.02
CA ASN A 72 4.83 -27.54 21.65
C ASN A 72 3.45 -26.88 21.52
N VAL A 73 2.47 -27.60 20.97
CA VAL A 73 1.08 -27.15 20.90
C VAL A 73 0.47 -27.03 22.29
N GLN A 74 0.69 -28.01 23.17
CA GLN A 74 0.22 -27.98 24.55
C GLN A 74 0.79 -26.78 25.32
N GLU A 75 2.09 -26.52 25.19
CA GLU A 75 2.74 -25.35 25.80
C GLU A 75 2.19 -24.05 25.25
N PHE A 76 2.06 -23.94 23.94
CA PHE A 76 1.51 -22.75 23.26
C PHE A 76 0.08 -22.46 23.71
N VAL A 77 -0.78 -23.46 23.67
CA VAL A 77 -2.21 -23.34 24.02
C VAL A 77 -2.41 -22.95 25.48
N SER A 78 -1.67 -23.59 26.41
CA SER A 78 -1.73 -23.28 27.86
C SER A 78 -1.18 -21.89 28.15
N THR A 79 -0.04 -21.51 27.56
CA THR A 79 0.59 -20.22 27.79
C THR A 79 -0.26 -19.05 27.20
N LYS A 80 -1.00 -19.29 26.13
CA LYS A 80 -1.78 -18.24 25.43
C LYS A 80 -3.27 -18.26 25.76
N GLY A 81 -3.75 -19.19 26.60
CA GLY A 81 -5.14 -19.29 27.01
C GLY A 81 -6.09 -19.70 25.88
N LEU A 82 -5.65 -20.61 25.00
CA LEU A 82 -6.41 -21.12 23.86
C LEU A 82 -6.88 -22.57 24.04
N GLU A 83 -7.04 -23.01 25.26
CA GLU A 83 -7.35 -24.40 25.63
C GLU A 83 -8.57 -24.97 24.89
N ASN A 84 -9.55 -24.12 24.60
CA ASN A 84 -10.76 -24.52 23.86
C ASN A 84 -10.49 -24.96 22.41
N TYR A 85 -9.31 -24.65 21.86
CA TYR A 85 -8.95 -24.92 20.46
C TYR A 85 -7.76 -25.89 20.35
N HIS A 86 -7.43 -26.62 21.42
CA HIS A 86 -6.27 -27.52 21.47
C HIS A 86 -6.29 -28.55 20.32
N SER A 87 -7.43 -29.21 20.10
CA SER A 87 -7.58 -30.21 19.02
C SER A 87 -7.36 -29.63 17.63
N GLU A 88 -7.88 -28.41 17.38
CA GLU A 88 -7.73 -27.73 16.12
C GLU A 88 -6.28 -27.29 15.89
N PHE A 89 -5.58 -26.83 16.93
CA PHE A 89 -4.17 -26.46 16.82
C PHE A 89 -3.28 -27.68 16.57
N LEU A 90 -3.54 -28.81 17.23
CA LEU A 90 -2.78 -30.03 16.99
C LEU A 90 -2.95 -30.52 15.55
N LYS A 91 -4.19 -30.60 15.07
CA LYS A 91 -4.48 -30.94 13.66
C LYS A 91 -3.85 -29.92 12.70
N GLY A 92 -3.99 -28.62 13.00
CA GLY A 92 -3.44 -27.53 12.20
C GLY A 92 -1.92 -27.57 12.08
N ALA A 93 -1.20 -27.87 13.16
CA ALA A 93 0.25 -27.99 13.18
C ALA A 93 0.74 -29.18 12.34
N LEU A 94 0.09 -30.34 12.46
CA LEU A 94 0.39 -31.53 11.64
C LEU A 94 0.13 -31.29 10.14
N VAL A 95 -0.99 -30.62 9.83
CA VAL A 95 -1.29 -30.21 8.44
C VAL A 95 -0.26 -29.20 7.92
N ALA A 96 0.16 -28.25 8.74
CA ALA A 96 1.20 -27.28 8.38
C ALA A 96 2.57 -27.97 8.14
N GLN A 97 2.92 -28.98 8.93
CA GLN A 97 4.11 -29.80 8.71
C GLN A 97 4.04 -30.55 7.37
N ALA A 98 2.92 -31.21 7.07
CA ALA A 98 2.71 -31.97 5.85
C ALA A 98 2.46 -31.10 4.61
N GLN A 99 2.33 -29.78 4.75
CA GLN A 99 2.05 -28.88 3.63
C GLN A 99 3.16 -28.91 2.57
N ALA A 100 4.40 -29.15 2.96
CA ALA A 100 5.54 -29.25 2.05
C ALA A 100 5.45 -30.47 1.13
N THR A 101 4.96 -31.60 1.63
CA THR A 101 4.77 -32.86 0.88
C THR A 101 3.45 -32.89 0.13
N GLY A 102 2.44 -32.14 0.60
CA GLY A 102 1.10 -32.12 0.04
C GLY A 102 0.27 -33.37 0.29
N ASP A 103 0.82 -34.35 1.01
CA ASP A 103 0.17 -35.62 1.37
C ASP A 103 -0.32 -35.56 2.82
N TYR A 104 -1.63 -35.46 2.98
CA TYR A 104 -2.31 -35.45 4.27
C TYR A 104 -2.85 -36.80 4.70
N SER A 105 -2.71 -37.84 3.84
CA SER A 105 -3.25 -39.19 4.11
C SER A 105 -2.52 -39.91 5.24
N SER A 106 -1.27 -39.52 5.52
CA SER A 106 -0.44 -40.11 6.57
C SER A 106 -0.75 -39.60 7.98
N ILE A 107 -1.66 -38.64 8.16
CA ILE A 107 -1.98 -38.02 9.46
C ILE A 107 -3.21 -38.73 10.09
N PRO A 108 -3.03 -39.61 11.09
CA PRO A 108 -4.11 -40.42 11.62
C PRO A 108 -5.17 -39.66 12.43
N ILE A 109 -4.89 -38.44 12.87
CA ILE A 109 -5.77 -37.61 13.71
C ILE A 109 -6.82 -36.87 12.86
N LEU A 110 -6.62 -36.76 11.53
CA LEU A 110 -7.56 -36.10 10.66
C LEU A 110 -8.80 -36.93 10.43
N THR A 111 -9.96 -36.30 10.56
CA THR A 111 -11.26 -36.92 10.19
C THR A 111 -11.49 -36.85 8.70
N GLN A 112 -12.44 -37.64 8.21
CA GLN A 112 -12.82 -37.58 6.78
C GLN A 112 -13.34 -36.20 6.39
N GLU A 113 -14.03 -35.49 7.28
CA GLU A 113 -14.45 -34.08 7.08
C GLU A 113 -13.26 -33.14 6.93
N ASP A 114 -12.19 -33.33 7.73
CA ASP A 114 -10.96 -32.53 7.63
C ASP A 114 -10.29 -32.71 6.24
N HIS A 115 -10.25 -33.95 5.74
CA HIS A 115 -9.73 -34.26 4.39
C HIS A 115 -10.57 -33.60 3.29
N GLU A 116 -11.90 -33.61 3.41
CA GLU A 116 -12.78 -32.92 2.47
C GLU A 116 -12.56 -31.40 2.47
N ILE A 117 -12.36 -30.79 3.65
CA ILE A 117 -12.08 -29.36 3.80
C ILE A 117 -10.77 -29.01 3.10
N LEU A 118 -9.70 -29.79 3.32
CA LEU A 118 -8.39 -29.57 2.69
C LEU A 118 -8.45 -29.76 1.17
N THR A 119 -9.22 -30.73 0.68
CA THR A 119 -9.44 -30.95 -0.75
C THR A 119 -10.22 -29.80 -1.37
N LYS A 120 -11.32 -29.36 -0.74
CA LYS A 120 -12.10 -28.20 -1.17
C LYS A 120 -11.28 -26.92 -1.21
N GLU A 121 -10.36 -26.71 -0.26
CA GLU A 121 -9.44 -25.54 -0.28
C GLU A 121 -8.55 -25.54 -1.53
N LYS A 122 -8.06 -26.73 -1.96
CA LYS A 122 -7.21 -26.86 -3.15
C LYS A 122 -8.00 -26.72 -4.46
N GLU A 123 -9.16 -27.35 -4.55
CA GLU A 123 -9.98 -27.38 -5.77
C GLU A 123 -10.76 -26.08 -5.97
N HIS A 124 -11.31 -25.53 -4.89
CA HIS A 124 -12.17 -24.34 -4.91
C HIS A 124 -11.55 -23.16 -4.17
N LYS A 125 -10.39 -22.68 -4.64
CA LYS A 125 -9.59 -21.59 -4.03
C LYS A 125 -10.39 -20.33 -3.70
N TRP A 126 -11.41 -20.02 -4.51
CA TRP A 126 -12.23 -18.83 -4.36
C TRP A 126 -13.49 -19.06 -3.49
N HIS A 127 -13.74 -20.25 -3.00
CA HIS A 127 -14.84 -20.49 -2.10
C HIS A 127 -14.45 -20.10 -0.66
N GLN A 128 -14.59 -18.82 -0.35
CA GLN A 128 -14.16 -18.21 0.92
C GLN A 128 -15.36 -17.58 1.64
N PRO A 129 -15.28 -17.34 2.96
CA PRO A 129 -16.32 -16.64 3.71
C PRO A 129 -16.61 -15.23 3.15
N PHE A 130 -17.87 -14.81 3.22
CA PHE A 130 -18.32 -13.50 2.74
C PHE A 130 -17.49 -12.34 3.32
N LEU A 131 -17.06 -12.45 4.58
CA LEU A 131 -16.29 -11.40 5.25
C LEU A 131 -14.91 -11.18 4.61
N LEU A 132 -14.27 -12.21 4.04
CA LEU A 132 -13.02 -12.05 3.29
C LEU A 132 -13.25 -11.28 1.98
N TYR A 133 -14.34 -11.55 1.27
CA TYR A 133 -14.71 -10.77 0.08
C TYR A 133 -15.04 -9.32 0.43
N TRP A 134 -15.74 -9.11 1.54
CA TRP A 134 -16.02 -7.77 2.02
C TRP A 134 -14.74 -6.98 2.32
N LEU A 135 -13.76 -7.61 2.98
CA LEU A 135 -12.44 -7.04 3.21
C LEU A 135 -11.74 -6.73 1.88
N ALA A 136 -11.78 -7.65 0.92
CA ALA A 136 -11.21 -7.43 -0.41
C ALA A 136 -11.85 -6.23 -1.12
N ILE A 137 -13.17 -6.07 -1.04
CA ILE A 137 -13.89 -4.90 -1.58
C ILE A 137 -13.44 -3.61 -0.88
N CYS A 138 -13.35 -3.59 0.45
CA CYS A 138 -12.86 -2.43 1.19
C CYS A 138 -11.42 -2.04 0.79
N CYS A 139 -10.54 -3.03 0.64
CA CYS A 139 -9.17 -2.81 0.16
C CYS A 139 -9.14 -2.28 -1.28
N SER A 140 -10.02 -2.81 -2.15
CA SER A 140 -10.14 -2.39 -3.55
C SER A 140 -10.61 -0.94 -3.66
N VAL A 141 -11.65 -0.57 -2.91
CA VAL A 141 -12.14 0.82 -2.91
C VAL A 141 -11.10 1.77 -2.30
N ALA A 142 -10.36 1.33 -1.27
CA ALA A 142 -9.25 2.12 -0.70
C ALA A 142 -8.12 2.38 -1.74
N ALA A 143 -7.83 1.40 -2.61
CA ALA A 143 -6.91 1.57 -3.72
C ALA A 143 -7.48 2.53 -4.80
N ALA A 144 -8.76 2.39 -5.13
CA ALA A 144 -9.43 3.26 -6.10
C ALA A 144 -9.48 4.74 -5.65
N ILE A 145 -9.60 5.01 -4.35
CA ILE A 145 -9.49 6.38 -3.80
C ILE A 145 -8.16 7.00 -4.20
N GLN A 146 -7.07 6.27 -4.03
CA GLN A 146 -5.73 6.79 -4.38
C GLN A 146 -5.66 7.14 -5.86
N GLY A 147 -6.08 6.23 -6.75
CA GLY A 147 -6.09 6.50 -8.18
C GLY A 147 -6.98 7.68 -8.58
N ALA A 148 -8.14 7.83 -7.93
CA ALA A 148 -9.03 8.97 -8.16
C ALA A 148 -8.37 10.29 -7.69
N ASP A 149 -7.79 10.33 -6.49
CA ASP A 149 -7.08 11.51 -5.95
C ASP A 149 -5.93 11.97 -6.87
N GLU A 150 -5.26 11.01 -7.54
CA GLU A 150 -4.18 11.27 -8.48
C GLU A 150 -4.67 11.84 -9.82
N SER A 151 -5.86 11.47 -10.26
CA SER A 151 -6.34 11.78 -11.61
C SER A 151 -7.27 12.99 -11.69
N VAL A 152 -8.07 13.27 -10.64
CA VAL A 152 -9.03 14.40 -10.66
C VAL A 152 -8.35 15.76 -10.83
N ILE A 153 -7.10 15.91 -10.41
CA ILE A 153 -6.32 17.14 -10.61
C ILE A 153 -6.12 17.44 -12.09
N ASN A 154 -5.98 16.41 -12.94
CA ASN A 154 -5.74 16.59 -14.37
C ASN A 154 -6.91 17.31 -15.07
N GLY A 155 -8.14 17.04 -14.66
CA GLY A 155 -9.30 17.78 -15.11
C GLY A 155 -9.41 19.19 -14.52
N ALA A 156 -9.17 19.30 -13.22
CA ALA A 156 -9.29 20.55 -12.50
C ALA A 156 -8.24 21.60 -12.90
N ILE A 157 -7.02 21.16 -13.30
CA ILE A 157 -5.91 22.04 -13.72
C ILE A 157 -6.24 22.89 -14.95
N LEU A 158 -7.28 22.53 -15.70
CA LEU A 158 -7.74 23.32 -16.85
C LEU A 158 -8.52 24.58 -16.42
N PHE A 159 -8.99 24.66 -15.18
CA PHE A 159 -9.90 25.71 -14.72
C PHE A 159 -9.38 26.51 -13.53
N PHE A 160 -8.87 25.88 -12.46
CA PHE A 160 -8.50 26.58 -11.25
C PHE A 160 -7.33 27.56 -11.39
N PRO A 161 -6.33 27.36 -12.27
CA PRO A 161 -5.24 28.31 -12.39
C PRO A 161 -5.70 29.70 -12.80
N ASP A 162 -6.58 29.78 -13.79
CA ASP A 162 -7.13 31.07 -14.25
C ASP A 162 -7.94 31.75 -13.14
N GLN A 163 -8.71 30.99 -12.37
CA GLN A 163 -9.47 31.53 -11.24
C GLN A 163 -8.57 32.03 -10.12
N PHE A 164 -7.40 31.41 -9.89
CA PHE A 164 -6.43 31.86 -8.89
C PHE A 164 -5.47 32.94 -9.39
N GLY A 165 -5.64 33.39 -10.63
CA GLY A 165 -4.77 34.38 -11.26
C GLY A 165 -3.40 33.80 -11.70
N LEU A 166 -3.28 32.49 -11.82
CA LEU A 166 -2.08 31.79 -12.30
C LEU A 166 -2.19 31.52 -13.80
N HIS A 167 -2.19 32.58 -14.60
CA HIS A 167 -2.32 32.44 -16.03
C HIS A 167 -1.06 31.78 -16.63
N THR A 168 -1.26 30.70 -17.35
CA THR A 168 -0.22 29.91 -18.04
C THR A 168 -0.21 30.12 -19.54
N ASP A 169 -1.33 30.61 -20.09
CA ASP A 169 -1.48 30.90 -21.49
C ASP A 169 -1.06 32.35 -21.82
N ARG A 170 -0.37 32.52 -22.93
CA ARG A 170 -0.02 33.85 -23.47
C ARG A 170 -1.25 34.70 -23.76
N CYS A 171 -2.36 34.08 -24.18
CA CYS A 171 -3.61 34.78 -24.45
C CYS A 171 -4.21 35.53 -23.25
N ALA A 172 -3.82 35.18 -22.04
CA ALA A 172 -4.23 35.92 -20.87
C ALA A 172 -3.61 37.33 -20.82
N TYR A 173 -2.43 37.53 -21.39
CA TYR A 173 -1.62 38.74 -21.33
C TYR A 173 -1.69 39.58 -22.60
N TYR A 174 -1.93 38.96 -23.74
CA TYR A 174 -1.93 39.64 -25.06
C TYR A 174 -3.34 39.76 -25.61
N GLU A 175 -3.56 40.75 -26.45
CA GLU A 175 -4.80 40.87 -27.24
C GLU A 175 -4.82 39.81 -28.33
N ASN A 176 -6.03 39.37 -28.69
CA ASN A 176 -6.19 38.42 -29.80
C ASN A 176 -5.88 39.08 -31.12
N GLY A 177 -4.85 38.58 -31.81
CA GLY A 177 -4.49 38.97 -33.19
C GLY A 177 -5.19 38.07 -34.21
N ILE A 178 -4.89 38.30 -35.49
CA ILE A 178 -5.44 37.54 -36.63
C ILE A 178 -5.04 36.05 -36.55
N ASP A 179 -3.85 35.77 -35.99
CA ASP A 179 -3.29 34.43 -35.84
C ASP A 179 -3.30 33.92 -34.36
N GLY A 180 -4.30 34.31 -33.59
CA GLY A 180 -4.38 33.94 -32.14
C GLY A 180 -3.79 35.00 -31.23
N CYS A 181 -3.07 34.59 -30.19
CA CYS A 181 -2.55 35.47 -29.11
C CYS A 181 -1.23 36.18 -29.51
N THR A 182 -1.21 36.79 -30.68
CA THR A 182 -0.03 37.49 -31.23
C THR A 182 -0.19 39.03 -31.26
N GLY A 183 -1.28 39.55 -30.70
CA GLY A 183 -1.57 40.97 -30.58
C GLY A 183 -0.63 41.70 -29.60
N PRO A 184 -0.81 43.02 -29.46
CA PRO A 184 -0.07 43.79 -28.46
C PRO A 184 -0.44 43.36 -27.03
N LEU A 185 0.44 43.66 -26.09
CA LEU A 185 0.20 43.40 -24.66
C LEU A 185 -1.06 44.21 -24.23
N LYS A 186 -1.95 43.57 -23.44
CA LYS A 186 -3.16 44.24 -22.95
C LYS A 186 -2.84 45.52 -22.20
N PRO A 187 -3.68 46.59 -22.30
CA PRO A 187 -3.44 47.88 -21.73
C PRO A 187 -3.11 47.85 -20.21
N GLU A 188 -3.72 46.92 -19.49
CA GLU A 188 -3.49 46.74 -18.05
C GLU A 188 -2.03 46.39 -17.72
N TYR A 189 -1.40 45.57 -18.54
CA TYR A 189 -0.01 45.14 -18.37
C TYR A 189 0.97 46.16 -18.96
N GLN A 190 0.57 46.84 -20.05
CA GLN A 190 1.35 47.97 -20.60
C GLN A 190 1.46 49.08 -19.59
N ALA A 191 0.35 49.47 -18.92
CA ALA A 191 0.34 50.51 -17.88
C ALA A 191 1.21 50.13 -16.68
N LYS A 192 1.42 48.84 -16.39
CA LYS A 192 2.33 48.35 -15.36
C LYS A 192 3.79 48.25 -15.82
N GLY A 193 4.11 48.62 -17.06
CA GLY A 193 5.47 48.58 -17.63
C GLY A 193 5.96 47.12 -17.85
N TRP A 194 5.08 46.21 -18.14
CA TRP A 194 5.45 44.81 -18.44
C TRP A 194 6.08 44.72 -19.84
N THR A 195 7.04 43.83 -19.97
CA THR A 195 7.72 43.47 -21.22
C THR A 195 7.49 42.01 -21.54
N ASP A 196 7.72 41.58 -22.78
CA ASP A 196 7.58 40.19 -23.21
C ASP A 196 8.43 39.23 -22.37
N SER A 197 9.62 39.66 -21.94
CA SER A 197 10.49 38.87 -21.07
C SER A 197 9.91 38.70 -19.68
N LYS A 198 9.22 39.71 -19.15
CA LYS A 198 8.53 39.64 -17.87
C LYS A 198 7.30 38.76 -17.92
N VAL A 199 6.52 38.80 -19.00
CA VAL A 199 5.38 37.90 -19.24
C VAL A 199 5.88 36.45 -19.31
N ALA A 200 6.93 36.17 -20.07
CA ALA A 200 7.51 34.83 -20.16
C ALA A 200 8.00 34.32 -18.77
N SER A 201 8.60 35.20 -17.97
CA SER A 201 9.03 34.87 -16.61
C SER A 201 7.83 34.55 -15.70
N GLU A 202 6.74 35.33 -15.76
CA GLU A 202 5.53 35.07 -14.96
C GLU A 202 4.82 33.78 -15.41
N ILE A 203 4.70 33.50 -16.69
CA ILE A 203 4.18 32.23 -17.19
C ILE A 203 5.01 31.05 -16.65
N SER A 204 6.35 31.15 -16.71
CA SER A 204 7.23 30.13 -16.18
C SER A 204 7.03 29.92 -14.68
N LYS A 205 6.95 31.00 -13.90
CA LYS A 205 6.67 30.96 -12.46
C LYS A 205 5.32 30.32 -12.14
N ASN A 206 4.26 30.68 -12.88
CA ASN A 206 2.93 30.11 -12.70
C ASN A 206 2.90 28.62 -13.01
N ASN A 207 3.60 28.17 -14.06
CA ASN A 207 3.76 26.75 -14.38
C ASN A 207 4.47 25.99 -13.25
N TRP A 208 5.51 26.58 -12.65
CA TRP A 208 6.18 26.01 -11.49
C TRP A 208 5.25 25.91 -10.26
N LEU A 209 4.44 26.93 -10.00
CA LEU A 209 3.48 26.91 -8.89
C LEU A 209 2.39 25.84 -9.10
N ILE A 210 1.88 25.69 -10.33
CA ILE A 210 0.91 24.65 -10.66
C ILE A 210 1.53 23.26 -10.51
N GLY A 211 2.76 23.07 -11.01
CA GLY A 211 3.52 21.85 -10.81
C GLY A 211 3.74 21.52 -9.33
N LEU A 212 4.06 22.52 -8.52
CA LEU A 212 4.21 22.38 -7.07
C LEU A 212 2.90 21.95 -6.40
N VAL A 213 1.77 22.60 -6.73
CA VAL A 213 0.44 22.21 -6.21
C VAL A 213 0.08 20.78 -6.60
N SER A 214 0.36 20.40 -7.84
CA SER A 214 0.07 19.04 -8.35
C SER A 214 0.93 17.98 -7.64
N SER A 215 2.20 18.28 -7.37
CA SER A 215 3.15 17.36 -6.73
C SER A 215 3.08 17.35 -5.20
N ALA A 216 2.38 18.31 -4.59
CA ALA A 216 2.31 18.48 -3.14
C ALA A 216 1.99 17.19 -2.35
N PRO A 217 1.01 16.35 -2.75
CA PRO A 217 0.71 15.11 -2.00
C PRO A 217 1.88 14.13 -2.00
N TYR A 218 2.60 14.01 -3.11
CA TYR A 218 3.74 13.09 -3.22
C TYR A 218 4.94 13.56 -2.40
N ILE A 219 5.19 14.88 -2.38
CA ILE A 219 6.22 15.47 -1.54
C ILE A 219 5.93 15.18 -0.07
N CYS A 220 4.70 15.44 0.40
CA CYS A 220 4.31 15.14 1.76
C CYS A 220 4.33 13.64 2.07
N CYS A 221 3.87 12.80 1.14
CA CYS A 221 3.91 11.35 1.27
C CYS A 221 5.34 10.85 1.49
N ALA A 222 6.32 11.33 0.70
CA ALA A 222 7.72 10.91 0.81
C ALA A 222 8.37 11.35 2.13
N PHE A 223 8.14 12.60 2.56
CA PHE A 223 8.79 13.15 3.75
C PHE A 223 8.08 12.84 5.07
N LEU A 224 6.76 12.71 5.07
CA LEU A 224 5.95 12.52 6.29
C LEU A 224 5.09 11.26 6.25
N GLY A 225 4.36 11.03 5.14
CA GLY A 225 3.37 9.98 5.06
C GLY A 225 3.95 8.59 5.25
N CYS A 226 5.06 8.28 4.60
CA CYS A 226 5.72 6.98 4.71
C CYS A 226 6.25 6.71 6.12
N TRP A 227 6.86 7.71 6.77
CA TRP A 227 7.39 7.58 8.14
C TRP A 227 6.29 7.43 9.18
N LEU A 228 5.14 8.04 8.95
CA LEU A 228 3.99 7.97 9.86
C LEU A 228 3.29 6.60 9.81
N THR A 229 3.55 5.81 8.79
CA THR A 229 2.89 4.50 8.57
C THR A 229 3.15 3.52 9.68
N GLU A 230 4.42 3.36 10.10
CA GLU A 230 4.77 2.37 11.12
C GLU A 230 4.18 2.71 12.50
N PRO A 231 4.33 3.93 13.06
CA PRO A 231 3.74 4.28 14.34
C PRO A 231 2.20 4.20 14.31
N LEU A 232 1.54 4.61 13.23
CA LEU A 232 0.09 4.45 13.11
C LEU A 232 -0.33 2.98 13.14
N ASN A 233 0.33 2.14 12.36
CA ASN A 233 0.07 0.70 12.35
C ASN A 233 0.38 0.02 13.69
N ALA A 234 1.39 0.50 14.40
CA ALA A 234 1.74 -0.03 15.71
C ALA A 234 0.67 0.31 16.77
N VAL A 235 0.14 1.52 16.76
CA VAL A 235 -0.83 1.99 17.78
C VAL A 235 -2.26 1.60 17.43
N LEU A 236 -2.71 1.94 16.21
CA LEU A 236 -4.12 1.85 15.79
C LEU A 236 -4.47 0.51 15.12
N GLY A 237 -3.47 -0.28 14.72
CA GLY A 237 -3.69 -1.47 13.89
C GLY A 237 -3.94 -1.13 12.43
N ARG A 238 -4.26 -2.16 11.63
CA ARG A 238 -4.47 -1.98 10.19
C ARG A 238 -5.78 -1.24 9.89
N ARG A 239 -6.87 -1.64 10.56
CA ARG A 239 -8.17 -1.00 10.41
C ARG A 239 -8.15 0.48 10.82
N GLY A 240 -7.58 0.76 12.01
CA GLY A 240 -7.49 2.12 12.53
C GLY A 240 -6.66 3.03 11.62
N THR A 241 -5.53 2.54 11.10
CA THR A 241 -4.69 3.29 10.16
C THR A 241 -5.43 3.59 8.85
N ILE A 242 -6.15 2.61 8.29
CA ILE A 242 -6.96 2.81 7.06
C ILE A 242 -8.08 3.83 7.33
N PHE A 243 -8.73 3.77 8.49
CA PHE A 243 -9.76 4.74 8.87
C PHE A 243 -9.22 6.17 8.93
N VAL A 244 -8.12 6.38 9.67
CA VAL A 244 -7.50 7.71 9.81
C VAL A 244 -7.03 8.24 8.45
N ALA A 245 -6.38 7.41 7.65
CA ALA A 245 -5.93 7.77 6.31
C ALA A 245 -7.10 8.15 5.39
N SER A 246 -8.20 7.39 5.44
CA SER A 246 -9.41 7.68 4.65
C SER A 246 -10.12 8.94 5.16
N PHE A 247 -10.12 9.19 6.47
CA PHE A 247 -10.64 10.42 7.05
C PHE A 247 -9.86 11.65 6.60
N VAL A 248 -8.53 11.57 6.59
CA VAL A 248 -7.67 12.65 6.07
C VAL A 248 -7.95 12.88 4.59
N SER A 249 -8.04 11.82 3.77
CA SER A 249 -8.40 11.95 2.35
C SER A 249 -9.77 12.61 2.18
N PHE A 250 -10.79 12.18 2.91
CA PHE A 250 -12.12 12.77 2.86
C PHE A 250 -12.11 14.27 3.21
N ALA A 251 -11.53 14.63 4.35
CA ALA A 251 -11.48 16.01 4.83
C ALA A 251 -10.72 16.92 3.86
N THR A 252 -9.61 16.46 3.33
CA THR A 252 -8.79 17.22 2.38
C THR A 252 -9.45 17.36 1.02
N CYS A 253 -10.18 16.37 0.52
CA CYS A 253 -10.96 16.48 -0.72
C CYS A 253 -12.08 17.53 -0.60
N VAL A 254 -12.79 17.53 0.52
CA VAL A 254 -13.80 18.57 0.81
C VAL A 254 -13.12 19.94 0.89
N TRP A 255 -11.99 20.05 1.58
CA TRP A 255 -11.25 21.30 1.69
C TRP A 255 -10.78 21.82 0.33
N GLN A 256 -10.23 20.95 -0.53
CA GLN A 256 -9.83 21.32 -1.89
C GLN A 256 -10.98 21.90 -2.70
N GLY A 257 -12.20 21.35 -2.57
CA GLY A 257 -13.40 21.86 -3.24
C GLY A 257 -13.84 23.27 -2.82
N VAL A 258 -13.46 23.75 -1.62
CA VAL A 258 -13.83 25.08 -1.12
C VAL A 258 -12.68 26.10 -1.15
N THR A 259 -11.53 25.76 -1.71
CA THR A 259 -10.37 26.67 -1.79
C THR A 259 -10.60 27.80 -2.79
N ASN A 260 -10.05 28.98 -2.50
CA ASN A 260 -10.13 30.18 -3.35
C ASN A 260 -8.76 30.73 -3.75
N THR A 261 -7.67 30.14 -3.26
CA THR A 261 -6.32 30.59 -3.53
C THR A 261 -5.39 29.41 -3.75
N TRP A 262 -4.37 29.60 -4.57
CA TRP A 262 -3.43 28.52 -4.91
C TRP A 262 -2.70 27.95 -3.70
N TRP A 263 -2.35 28.78 -2.70
CA TRP A 263 -1.61 28.31 -1.54
C TRP A 263 -2.49 27.55 -0.54
N HIS A 264 -3.79 27.88 -0.42
CA HIS A 264 -4.76 27.04 0.31
C HIS A 264 -4.93 25.67 -0.36
N MET A 265 -5.00 25.66 -1.70
CA MET A 265 -5.01 24.40 -2.47
C MET A 265 -3.75 23.60 -2.23
N PHE A 266 -2.56 24.26 -2.25
CA PHE A 266 -1.29 23.60 -1.97
C PHE A 266 -1.27 22.95 -0.59
N ILE A 267 -1.70 23.66 0.47
CA ILE A 267 -1.75 23.11 1.84
C ILE A 267 -2.72 21.93 1.93
N ALA A 268 -3.91 22.05 1.36
CA ALA A 268 -4.88 20.96 1.37
C ALA A 268 -4.36 19.70 0.66
N ARG A 269 -3.70 19.86 -0.49
CA ARG A 269 -3.05 18.76 -1.21
C ARG A 269 -1.83 18.22 -0.46
N PHE A 270 -1.06 19.07 0.18
CA PHE A 270 0.08 18.64 0.98
C PHE A 270 -0.39 17.73 2.15
N ILE A 271 -1.43 18.13 2.88
CA ILE A 271 -2.00 17.32 3.97
C ILE A 271 -2.61 16.01 3.45
N LEU A 272 -3.17 15.99 2.23
CA LEU A 272 -3.64 14.75 1.59
C LEU A 272 -2.55 13.68 1.54
N GLY A 273 -1.29 14.08 1.33
CA GLY A 273 -0.14 13.18 1.31
C GLY A 273 0.08 12.42 2.63
N ILE A 274 -0.34 12.99 3.78
CA ILE A 274 -0.33 12.30 5.07
C ILE A 274 -1.29 11.09 5.06
N GLY A 275 -2.41 11.18 4.34
CA GLY A 275 -3.34 10.08 4.19
C GLY A 275 -2.90 9.04 3.15
N ILE A 276 -2.26 9.48 2.06
CA ILE A 276 -1.82 8.61 0.97
C ILE A 276 -0.75 7.63 1.45
N GLY A 277 0.29 8.08 2.16
CA GLY A 277 1.41 7.26 2.61
C GLY A 277 0.97 6.04 3.43
N PRO A 278 0.33 6.23 4.58
CA PRO A 278 -0.15 5.12 5.40
C PRO A 278 -1.13 4.20 4.68
N LYS A 279 -2.02 4.74 3.85
CA LYS A 279 -3.00 3.96 3.10
C LYS A 279 -2.33 3.05 2.08
N SER A 280 -1.40 3.57 1.27
CA SER A 280 -0.73 2.82 0.20
C SER A 280 0.14 1.67 0.74
N ALA A 281 0.72 1.82 1.91
CA ALA A 281 1.51 0.77 2.55
C ALA A 281 0.64 -0.23 3.35
N THR A 282 -0.35 0.27 4.10
CA THR A 282 -1.14 -0.58 5.03
C THR A 282 -2.15 -1.47 4.32
N VAL A 283 -2.81 -1.00 3.25
CA VAL A 283 -3.89 -1.76 2.60
C VAL A 283 -3.40 -3.05 1.95
N PRO A 284 -2.30 -3.07 1.15
CA PRO A 284 -1.76 -4.31 0.61
C PRO A 284 -1.28 -5.27 1.71
N VAL A 285 -0.66 -4.76 2.77
CA VAL A 285 -0.22 -5.56 3.92
C VAL A 285 -1.42 -6.16 4.65
N TYR A 286 -2.48 -5.38 4.88
CA TYR A 286 -3.70 -5.87 5.51
C TYR A 286 -4.38 -6.97 4.69
N ALA A 287 -4.47 -6.78 3.37
CA ALA A 287 -4.95 -7.80 2.46
C ALA A 287 -4.11 -9.09 2.53
N ALA A 288 -2.78 -8.97 2.58
CA ALA A 288 -1.87 -10.12 2.68
C ALA A 288 -1.99 -10.86 4.02
N GLU A 289 -2.13 -10.12 5.14
CA GLU A 289 -2.23 -10.70 6.49
C GLU A 289 -3.55 -11.43 6.74
N CYS A 290 -4.63 -11.01 6.07
CA CYS A 290 -5.96 -11.61 6.19
C CYS A 290 -6.22 -12.74 5.17
N SER A 291 -5.47 -12.78 4.08
CA SER A 291 -5.71 -13.71 2.97
C SER A 291 -5.18 -15.11 3.23
N PRO A 292 -5.89 -16.17 2.76
CA PRO A 292 -5.34 -17.51 2.70
C PRO A 292 -4.09 -17.57 1.78
N PRO A 293 -3.14 -18.48 2.05
CA PRO A 293 -1.91 -18.60 1.27
C PRO A 293 -2.13 -18.72 -0.24
N LEU A 294 -3.12 -19.52 -0.65
CA LEU A 294 -3.41 -19.85 -2.06
C LEU A 294 -3.86 -18.65 -2.92
N ILE A 295 -4.53 -17.66 -2.34
CA ILE A 295 -5.06 -16.48 -3.06
C ILE A 295 -4.40 -15.17 -2.62
N ARG A 296 -3.45 -15.22 -1.68
CA ARG A 296 -2.78 -14.03 -1.12
C ARG A 296 -2.16 -13.16 -2.19
N GLY A 297 -1.43 -13.77 -3.14
CA GLY A 297 -0.81 -13.02 -4.24
C GLY A 297 -1.82 -12.26 -5.09
N ALA A 298 -2.94 -12.89 -5.44
CA ALA A 298 -4.01 -12.25 -6.21
C ALA A 298 -4.64 -11.07 -5.46
N LEU A 299 -4.90 -11.24 -4.15
CA LEU A 299 -5.49 -10.18 -3.33
C LEU A 299 -4.53 -9.00 -3.04
N VAL A 300 -3.23 -9.23 -3.05
CA VAL A 300 -2.23 -8.16 -2.96
C VAL A 300 -2.13 -7.41 -4.30
N MET A 301 -2.10 -8.14 -5.42
CA MET A 301 -2.00 -7.55 -6.76
C MET A 301 -3.24 -6.72 -7.15
N GLN A 302 -4.40 -6.98 -6.56
CA GLN A 302 -5.60 -6.19 -6.80
C GLN A 302 -5.42 -4.70 -6.47
N TRP A 303 -4.48 -4.34 -5.56
CA TRP A 303 -4.16 -2.95 -5.25
C TRP A 303 -3.85 -2.14 -6.52
N GLN A 304 -2.95 -2.64 -7.37
CA GLN A 304 -2.57 -1.95 -8.60
C GLN A 304 -3.73 -1.87 -9.60
N THR A 305 -4.49 -2.96 -9.73
CA THR A 305 -5.64 -3.02 -10.64
C THR A 305 -6.70 -1.98 -10.25
N TRP A 306 -7.03 -1.90 -8.95
CA TRP A 306 -8.02 -0.96 -8.47
C TRP A 306 -7.52 0.48 -8.41
N THR A 307 -6.22 0.72 -8.25
CA THR A 307 -5.62 2.04 -8.42
C THR A 307 -5.80 2.52 -9.86
N ALA A 308 -5.48 1.67 -10.86
CA ALA A 308 -5.70 2.00 -12.26
C ALA A 308 -7.20 2.25 -12.58
N PHE A 309 -8.09 1.43 -12.01
CA PHE A 309 -9.54 1.66 -12.11
C PHE A 309 -9.96 3.00 -11.49
N GLY A 310 -9.37 3.37 -10.35
CA GLY A 310 -9.58 4.66 -9.69
C GLY A 310 -9.15 5.83 -10.57
N ILE A 311 -8.01 5.73 -11.26
CA ILE A 311 -7.55 6.72 -12.25
C ILE A 311 -8.59 6.89 -13.36
N MET A 312 -9.10 5.79 -13.88
CA MET A 312 -10.16 5.82 -14.90
C MET A 312 -11.42 6.54 -14.36
N LEU A 313 -11.86 6.20 -13.15
CA LEU A 313 -13.04 6.83 -12.52
C LEU A 313 -12.84 8.34 -12.29
N GLY A 314 -11.67 8.78 -11.84
CA GLY A 314 -11.38 10.19 -11.63
C GLY A 314 -11.36 10.98 -12.94
N ASN A 315 -10.80 10.42 -14.01
CA ASN A 315 -10.86 11.02 -15.34
C ASN A 315 -12.29 11.05 -15.90
N ALA A 316 -13.09 9.99 -15.69
CA ALA A 316 -14.49 9.94 -16.08
C ALA A 316 -15.33 10.98 -15.31
N ALA A 317 -15.11 11.11 -14.00
CA ALA A 317 -15.76 12.15 -13.20
C ALA A 317 -15.39 13.56 -13.70
N SER A 318 -14.13 13.80 -14.04
CA SER A 318 -13.67 15.06 -14.63
C SER A 318 -14.38 15.35 -15.94
N LEU A 319 -14.55 14.35 -16.80
CA LEU A 319 -15.24 14.50 -18.09
C LEU A 319 -16.73 14.81 -17.91
N VAL A 320 -17.41 14.12 -17.01
CA VAL A 320 -18.85 14.34 -16.70
C VAL A 320 -19.06 15.74 -16.13
N LEU A 321 -18.18 16.18 -15.25
CA LEU A 321 -18.29 17.47 -14.55
C LEU A 321 -17.71 18.64 -15.36
N PHE A 322 -17.08 18.39 -16.51
CA PHE A 322 -16.45 19.39 -17.37
C PHE A 322 -17.42 20.51 -17.80
N LYS A 323 -18.64 20.15 -18.17
CA LYS A 323 -19.67 21.07 -18.69
C LYS A 323 -20.60 21.65 -17.62
N VAL A 324 -20.34 21.43 -16.35
CA VAL A 324 -21.16 22.01 -15.28
C VAL A 324 -20.98 23.52 -15.29
N SER A 325 -22.07 24.26 -15.51
CA SER A 325 -22.08 25.72 -15.52
C SER A 325 -22.09 26.28 -14.10
N ASP A 326 -21.42 27.41 -13.94
CA ASP A 326 -21.34 28.10 -12.65
C ASP A 326 -22.69 28.75 -12.28
N PRO A 327 -23.22 28.53 -11.09
CA PRO A 327 -24.34 29.30 -10.57
C PRO A 327 -23.88 30.73 -10.20
N PRO A 328 -24.78 31.70 -10.08
CA PRO A 328 -24.43 33.12 -9.91
C PRO A 328 -23.61 33.46 -8.66
N HIS A 329 -23.49 32.53 -7.71
CA HIS A 329 -22.79 32.76 -6.44
C HIS A 329 -21.51 31.92 -6.25
N ILE A 330 -21.22 30.96 -7.14
CA ILE A 330 -20.07 30.06 -7.02
C ILE A 330 -19.34 30.05 -8.36
N THR A 331 -18.12 30.55 -8.36
CA THR A 331 -17.23 30.51 -9.53
C THR A 331 -16.41 29.20 -9.54
N GLY A 332 -16.32 28.56 -10.71
CA GLY A 332 -15.54 27.34 -10.89
C GLY A 332 -16.16 26.12 -10.20
N LEU A 333 -17.48 25.98 -10.20
CA LEU A 333 -18.18 24.83 -9.62
C LEU A 333 -17.72 23.51 -10.25
N ASN A 334 -17.40 23.51 -11.54
CA ASN A 334 -16.94 22.35 -12.30
C ASN A 334 -15.69 21.72 -11.66
N TRP A 335 -14.58 22.47 -11.50
CA TRP A 335 -13.35 21.93 -10.94
C TRP A 335 -13.48 21.64 -9.43
N ARG A 336 -14.31 22.39 -8.71
CA ARG A 336 -14.60 22.14 -7.29
C ARG A 336 -15.27 20.79 -7.08
N LEU A 337 -16.25 20.46 -7.93
CA LEU A 337 -16.90 19.16 -7.93
C LEU A 337 -15.97 18.06 -8.39
N MET A 338 -15.10 18.31 -9.38
CA MET A 338 -14.07 17.34 -9.78
C MET A 338 -13.20 16.97 -8.59
N MET A 339 -12.58 17.95 -7.93
CA MET A 339 -11.72 17.72 -6.76
C MET A 339 -12.50 17.08 -5.59
N GLY A 340 -13.75 17.50 -5.39
CA GLY A 340 -14.61 16.94 -4.34
C GLY A 340 -15.13 15.54 -4.62
N SER A 341 -15.14 15.07 -5.87
CA SER A 341 -15.72 13.76 -6.22
C SER A 341 -14.99 12.58 -5.54
N ALA A 342 -13.70 12.72 -5.27
CA ALA A 342 -12.90 11.71 -4.58
C ALA A 342 -13.31 11.53 -3.10
N CYS A 343 -14.10 12.44 -2.52
CA CYS A 343 -14.59 12.28 -1.14
C CYS A 343 -15.62 11.13 -1.02
N ILE A 344 -16.36 10.78 -2.09
CA ILE A 344 -17.41 9.76 -2.05
C ILE A 344 -16.83 8.37 -1.70
N PRO A 345 -15.85 7.83 -2.46
CA PRO A 345 -15.26 6.54 -2.11
C PRO A 345 -14.48 6.60 -0.78
N ALA A 346 -13.91 7.75 -0.40
CA ALA A 346 -13.24 7.90 0.90
C ALA A 346 -14.22 7.76 2.07
N LEU A 347 -15.41 8.36 1.96
CA LEU A 347 -16.50 8.22 2.93
C LEU A 347 -16.94 6.75 3.04
N PHE A 348 -17.09 6.06 1.91
CA PHE A 348 -17.46 4.65 1.89
C PHE A 348 -16.47 3.79 2.69
N VAL A 349 -15.15 3.90 2.42
CA VAL A 349 -14.12 3.13 3.15
C VAL A 349 -14.14 3.48 4.64
N MET A 350 -14.26 4.76 4.99
CA MET A 350 -14.30 5.21 6.39
C MET A 350 -15.46 4.56 7.16
N LEU A 351 -16.63 4.43 6.55
CA LEU A 351 -17.81 3.83 7.18
C LEU A 351 -17.70 2.29 7.25
N GLN A 352 -17.09 1.65 6.26
CA GLN A 352 -17.10 0.20 6.10
C GLN A 352 -15.92 -0.52 6.75
N VAL A 353 -14.79 0.17 6.95
CA VAL A 353 -13.55 -0.48 7.44
C VAL A 353 -13.72 -1.15 8.81
N TYR A 354 -14.59 -0.62 9.67
CA TYR A 354 -14.84 -1.21 11.00
C TYR A 354 -15.74 -2.46 10.96
N LEU A 355 -16.39 -2.76 9.85
CA LEU A 355 -17.10 -4.04 9.65
C LEU A 355 -16.12 -5.17 9.33
N CYS A 356 -14.91 -4.85 8.86
CA CYS A 356 -13.86 -5.84 8.64
C CYS A 356 -13.20 -6.26 9.95
N PRO A 357 -12.70 -7.51 10.10
CA PRO A 357 -11.93 -7.93 11.27
C PRO A 357 -10.57 -7.24 11.31
N GLU A 358 -9.96 -7.12 12.48
CA GLU A 358 -8.58 -6.62 12.58
C GLU A 358 -7.58 -7.69 12.10
N SER A 359 -6.39 -7.25 11.68
CA SER A 359 -5.33 -8.17 11.25
C SER A 359 -4.98 -9.16 12.37
N PRO A 360 -5.07 -10.48 12.09
CA PRO A 360 -4.69 -11.50 13.05
C PRO A 360 -3.22 -11.39 13.47
N ARG A 361 -2.32 -11.08 12.52
CA ARG A 361 -0.89 -10.93 12.79
C ARG A 361 -0.60 -9.76 13.71
N TRP A 362 -1.30 -8.64 13.54
CA TRP A 362 -1.16 -7.50 14.44
C TRP A 362 -1.68 -7.84 15.85
N LEU A 363 -2.81 -8.55 15.93
CA LEU A 363 -3.37 -9.00 17.22
C LEU A 363 -2.41 -9.93 17.96
N MET A 364 -1.76 -10.88 17.26
CA MET A 364 -0.71 -11.73 17.83
C MET A 364 0.49 -10.92 18.31
N LYS A 365 0.96 -9.95 17.54
CA LYS A 365 2.05 -9.03 17.94
C LYS A 365 1.70 -8.25 19.23
N LYS A 366 0.41 -7.99 19.49
CA LYS A 366 -0.10 -7.34 20.70
C LYS A 366 -0.42 -8.30 21.83
N GLY A 367 -0.13 -9.59 21.71
CA GLY A 367 -0.44 -10.62 22.71
C GLY A 367 -1.93 -10.98 22.82
N LYS A 368 -2.77 -10.51 21.91
CA LYS A 368 -4.23 -10.76 21.91
C LYS A 368 -4.59 -12.01 21.11
N TYR A 369 -4.04 -13.16 21.49
CA TYR A 369 -4.15 -14.41 20.73
C TYR A 369 -5.60 -14.90 20.56
N HIS A 370 -6.43 -14.76 21.57
CA HIS A 370 -7.86 -15.14 21.48
C HIS A 370 -8.60 -14.31 20.42
N GLN A 371 -8.35 -13.00 20.34
CA GLN A 371 -8.95 -12.15 19.33
C GLN A 371 -8.39 -12.45 17.94
N ALA A 372 -7.10 -12.83 17.83
CA ALA A 372 -6.49 -13.25 16.59
C ALA A 372 -7.16 -14.53 16.06
N MET A 373 -7.38 -15.53 16.90
CA MET A 373 -8.10 -16.76 16.54
C MET A 373 -9.53 -16.45 16.07
N GLN A 374 -10.25 -15.58 16.78
CA GLN A 374 -11.59 -15.15 16.34
C GLN A 374 -11.59 -14.44 14.98
N SER A 375 -10.56 -13.65 14.70
CA SER A 375 -10.40 -13.00 13.39
C SER A 375 -10.14 -14.03 12.29
N PHE A 376 -9.30 -15.03 12.54
CA PHE A 376 -9.07 -16.13 11.60
C PHE A 376 -10.34 -16.94 11.36
N LEU A 377 -11.06 -17.31 12.42
CA LEU A 377 -12.33 -18.06 12.30
C LEU A 377 -13.38 -17.37 11.43
N LYS A 378 -13.41 -16.03 11.44
CA LYS A 378 -14.30 -15.23 10.58
C LYS A 378 -13.88 -15.19 9.12
N MET A 379 -12.59 -15.42 8.83
CA MET A 379 -12.00 -15.29 7.49
C MET A 379 -11.63 -16.63 6.85
N ARG A 380 -11.81 -17.73 7.56
CA ARG A 380 -11.55 -19.09 7.07
C ARG A 380 -12.84 -19.91 7.07
N SER A 381 -12.92 -20.84 6.13
CA SER A 381 -14.09 -21.72 5.99
C SER A 381 -14.20 -22.77 7.09
N ALA A 382 -13.11 -23.08 7.79
CA ALA A 382 -13.09 -24.08 8.85
C ALA A 382 -12.10 -23.71 9.99
N PRO A 383 -12.37 -24.13 11.24
CA PRO A 383 -11.47 -23.91 12.38
C PRO A 383 -10.08 -24.52 12.20
N LEU A 384 -9.97 -25.67 11.53
CA LEU A 384 -8.72 -26.32 11.18
C LEU A 384 -7.80 -25.39 10.36
N LEU A 385 -8.35 -24.72 9.33
CA LEU A 385 -7.60 -23.80 8.49
C LEU A 385 -7.21 -22.54 9.25
N ALA A 386 -8.05 -22.08 10.19
CA ALA A 386 -7.75 -20.96 11.05
C ALA A 386 -6.57 -21.26 12.01
N ALA A 387 -6.55 -22.45 12.60
CA ALA A 387 -5.49 -22.92 13.47
C ALA A 387 -4.17 -23.15 12.72
N ARG A 388 -4.24 -23.72 11.51
CA ARG A 388 -3.06 -23.89 10.65
C ARG A 388 -2.39 -22.55 10.28
N ASP A 389 -3.17 -21.54 9.98
CA ASP A 389 -2.69 -20.23 9.51
C ASP A 389 -2.22 -19.32 10.65
N MET A 390 -2.53 -19.68 11.92
CA MET A 390 -2.11 -18.98 13.12
C MET A 390 -0.75 -19.43 13.61
#